data_a0aadf35d27e765d27e62e64ac614a8d
#
_entry.id   a0aadf35d27e765d27e62e64ac614a8d
#
_cell.length_a   1.000
_cell.length_b   1.000
_cell.length_c   1.000
_cell.angle_alpha   90.00
_cell.angle_beta   90.00
_cell.angle_gamma   90.00
#
_symmetry.space_group_name_H-M   'P 1'
#
loop_
_entity.id
_entity.type
_entity.pdbx_description
1 polymer ?
#
loop_
_entity_poly.entity_id
_entity_poly.type
_entity_poly.pdbx_seq_one_letter_code
_entity_poly.pdbx_strand_id
1 'polypeptide(L)'
;MVYAVAVFVGLLSAGVLAMTRAFIVWPLQPFKGPIQPLSEQERARALRLEAHVRGVASRPHNLQYPEALDEAARYIEGSLRDLGASPLSQGYEVGGRNVRNIELVFEPSAHTRGPGTVVIGAHYDSADDSPGAHDNGTGVAALLEIARELHVGRACVGCRVRLVFFVNEEQPFGKTDDMGSLRHARLLQARGERVAGMIALETLGYFSQTPGSQRLPAPFKWLYPDRGNFVAFVGLPGSRTFLAEALRAFRAAHLFPSTGTISPASIEGADLSDHWAYHQTGVPALMITDTAL
;
A
#
# COMPACT_ATOMS: atom_id res chain seq x y z
N MET A 1 24.07 -45.68 4.56
CA MET A 1 22.66 -45.23 4.55
C MET A 1 22.38 -44.09 5.57
N VAL A 2 22.77 -44.24 6.85
CA VAL A 2 22.54 -43.23 7.89
C VAL A 2 23.21 -41.86 7.59
N TYR A 3 24.47 -41.85 7.12
CA TYR A 3 25.18 -40.61 6.76
C TYR A 3 24.55 -39.87 5.58
N ALA A 4 24.03 -40.59 4.56
CA ALA A 4 23.39 -39.97 3.42
C ALA A 4 22.04 -39.31 3.80
N VAL A 5 21.30 -39.93 4.72
CA VAL A 5 20.05 -39.35 5.27
C VAL A 5 20.36 -38.12 6.12
N ALA A 6 21.39 -38.14 6.96
CA ALA A 6 21.77 -37.00 7.78
C ALA A 6 22.24 -35.79 6.92
N VAL A 7 23.03 -36.04 5.86
CA VAL A 7 23.44 -34.99 4.91
C VAL A 7 22.22 -34.42 4.16
N PHE A 8 21.31 -35.26 3.69
CA PHE A 8 20.09 -34.82 3.00
C PHE A 8 19.20 -33.97 3.91
N VAL A 9 18.97 -34.40 5.16
CA VAL A 9 18.20 -33.63 6.16
C VAL A 9 18.90 -32.28 6.46
N GLY A 10 20.23 -32.28 6.59
CA GLY A 10 21.00 -31.07 6.80
C GLY A 10 20.88 -30.06 5.66
N LEU A 11 20.98 -30.52 4.41
CA LEU A 11 20.82 -29.70 3.21
C LEU A 11 19.37 -29.16 3.07
N LEU A 12 18.38 -29.99 3.33
CA LEU A 12 16.98 -29.57 3.33
C LEU A 12 16.69 -28.51 4.37
N SER A 13 17.19 -28.71 5.61
CA SER A 13 17.04 -27.73 6.70
C SER A 13 17.75 -26.41 6.39
N ALA A 14 18.95 -26.47 5.81
CA ALA A 14 19.69 -25.28 5.40
C ALA A 14 18.95 -24.53 4.27
N GLY A 15 18.36 -25.26 3.31
CA GLY A 15 17.55 -24.69 2.24
C GLY A 15 16.29 -24.00 2.76
N VAL A 16 15.57 -24.63 3.67
CA VAL A 16 14.39 -24.03 4.31
C VAL A 16 14.77 -22.78 5.10
N LEU A 17 15.86 -22.83 5.87
CA LEU A 17 16.34 -21.68 6.64
C LEU A 17 16.80 -20.52 5.72
N ALA A 18 17.46 -20.81 4.63
CA ALA A 18 17.86 -19.82 3.64
C ALA A 18 16.64 -19.17 2.98
N MET A 19 15.65 -19.98 2.59
CA MET A 19 14.40 -19.52 2.00
C MET A 19 13.60 -18.63 2.99
N THR A 20 13.46 -19.06 4.24
CA THR A 20 12.78 -18.23 5.26
C THR A 20 13.49 -16.90 5.47
N ARG A 21 14.83 -16.90 5.58
CA ARG A 21 15.62 -15.68 5.73
C ARG A 21 15.55 -14.77 4.48
N ALA A 22 15.43 -15.34 3.29
CA ALA A 22 15.35 -14.58 2.05
C ALA A 22 13.99 -13.86 1.91
N PHE A 23 12.89 -14.53 2.24
CA PHE A 23 11.53 -14.02 1.98
C PHE A 23 10.85 -13.43 3.20
N ILE A 24 11.00 -14.02 4.39
CA ILE A 24 10.24 -13.58 5.57
C ILE A 24 10.97 -12.45 6.29
N VAL A 25 10.19 -11.45 6.75
CA VAL A 25 10.64 -10.32 7.56
C VAL A 25 9.99 -10.37 8.93
N TRP A 26 10.81 -10.50 9.99
CA TRP A 26 10.35 -10.70 11.38
C TRP A 26 10.93 -9.64 12.32
N PRO A 27 10.46 -8.38 12.28
CA PRO A 27 11.02 -7.36 13.18
C PRO A 27 10.57 -7.49 14.64
N LEU A 28 9.32 -7.95 14.86
CA LEU A 28 8.69 -8.19 16.16
C LEU A 28 7.73 -9.37 16.02
N GLN A 29 7.22 -9.89 17.15
CA GLN A 29 6.17 -10.92 17.12
C GLN A 29 4.86 -10.34 16.55
N PRO A 30 4.19 -11.04 15.61
CA PRO A 30 2.88 -10.64 15.15
C PRO A 30 1.86 -10.73 16.29
N PHE A 31 0.83 -9.89 16.23
CA PHE A 31 -0.29 -9.95 17.15
C PHE A 31 -0.98 -11.32 17.06
N LYS A 32 -1.27 -11.91 18.21
CA LYS A 32 -1.95 -13.23 18.35
C LYS A 32 -3.14 -13.20 19.31
N GLY A 33 -3.43 -12.04 19.86
CA GLY A 33 -4.54 -11.88 20.83
C GLY A 33 -5.90 -11.85 20.12
N PRO A 34 -6.99 -11.89 20.92
CA PRO A 34 -8.32 -11.61 20.40
C PRO A 34 -8.41 -10.15 19.94
N ILE A 35 -9.00 -9.93 18.77
CA ILE A 35 -9.30 -8.57 18.29
C ILE A 35 -10.34 -7.98 19.26
N GLN A 36 -10.01 -6.82 19.82
CA GLN A 36 -10.88 -6.13 20.75
C GLN A 36 -12.08 -5.50 20.03
N PRO A 37 -13.25 -5.38 20.68
CA PRO A 37 -14.35 -4.61 20.14
C PRO A 37 -13.93 -3.16 19.86
N LEU A 38 -14.42 -2.60 18.76
CA LEU A 38 -14.11 -1.22 18.39
C LEU A 38 -14.55 -0.24 19.47
N SER A 39 -13.68 0.68 19.84
CA SER A 39 -14.01 1.87 20.62
C SER A 39 -15.00 2.77 19.84
N GLU A 40 -15.55 3.77 20.51
CA GLU A 40 -16.43 4.73 19.86
C GLU A 40 -15.71 5.51 18.74
N GLN A 41 -14.47 5.91 18.98
CA GLN A 41 -13.65 6.59 17.97
C GLN A 41 -13.33 5.72 16.77
N GLU A 42 -13.06 4.42 16.98
CA GLU A 42 -12.81 3.47 15.90
C GLU A 42 -14.08 3.17 15.11
N ARG A 43 -15.25 3.08 15.77
CA ARG A 43 -16.54 2.98 15.08
C ARG A 43 -16.83 4.20 14.21
N ALA A 44 -16.57 5.40 14.73
CA ALA A 44 -16.73 6.63 13.96
C ALA A 44 -15.78 6.68 12.76
N ARG A 45 -14.53 6.19 12.92
CA ARG A 45 -13.58 6.05 11.81
C ARG A 45 -14.06 5.03 10.78
N ALA A 46 -14.57 3.88 11.20
CA ALA A 46 -15.11 2.87 10.29
C ALA A 46 -16.26 3.41 9.43
N LEU A 47 -17.16 4.21 10.01
CA LEU A 47 -18.24 4.86 9.27
C LEU A 47 -17.71 5.87 8.23
N ARG A 48 -16.66 6.62 8.55
CA ARG A 48 -16.03 7.54 7.58
C ARG A 48 -15.31 6.78 6.46
N LEU A 49 -14.60 5.69 6.78
CA LEU A 49 -13.98 4.82 5.78
C LEU A 49 -15.04 4.28 4.80
N GLU A 50 -16.15 3.77 5.33
CA GLU A 50 -17.27 3.31 4.49
C GLU A 50 -17.86 4.44 3.63
N ALA A 51 -18.02 5.64 4.18
CA ALA A 51 -18.49 6.79 3.43
C ALA A 51 -17.53 7.18 2.30
N HIS A 52 -16.22 7.13 2.53
CA HIS A 52 -15.23 7.40 1.51
C HIS A 52 -15.23 6.35 0.39
N VAL A 53 -15.31 5.05 0.74
CA VAL A 53 -15.45 3.97 -0.26
C VAL A 53 -16.70 4.20 -1.13
N ARG A 54 -17.85 4.49 -0.52
CA ARG A 54 -19.09 4.77 -1.26
C ARG A 54 -19.01 6.02 -2.14
N GLY A 55 -18.25 7.04 -1.69
CA GLY A 55 -18.06 8.29 -2.42
C GLY A 55 -17.18 8.13 -3.66
N VAL A 56 -16.14 7.31 -3.58
CA VAL A 56 -15.23 7.07 -4.71
C VAL A 56 -15.76 5.98 -5.63
N ALA A 57 -16.19 4.85 -5.07
CA ALA A 57 -16.52 3.63 -5.79
C ALA A 57 -18.03 3.48 -6.06
N SER A 58 -18.71 4.56 -6.40
CA SER A 58 -20.15 4.53 -6.71
C SER A 58 -20.47 3.87 -8.05
N ARG A 59 -19.54 3.88 -8.99
CA ARG A 59 -19.62 3.32 -10.34
C ARG A 59 -18.22 3.14 -10.93
N PRO A 60 -18.05 2.41 -12.05
CA PRO A 60 -16.76 2.32 -12.74
C PRO A 60 -16.20 3.71 -13.06
N HIS A 61 -14.90 3.92 -12.77
CA HIS A 61 -14.24 5.21 -12.88
C HIS A 61 -12.78 5.05 -13.32
N ASN A 62 -12.61 5.00 -14.63
CA ASN A 62 -11.32 4.92 -15.31
C ASN A 62 -11.40 5.68 -16.64
N LEU A 63 -10.41 5.57 -17.52
CA LEU A 63 -10.41 6.30 -18.80
C LEU A 63 -11.50 5.86 -19.80
N GLN A 64 -12.20 4.74 -19.57
CA GLN A 64 -13.41 4.39 -20.31
C GLN A 64 -14.62 5.17 -19.78
N TYR A 65 -14.60 5.59 -18.52
CA TYR A 65 -15.63 6.37 -17.83
C TYR A 65 -15.06 7.71 -17.29
N PRO A 66 -14.60 8.61 -18.17
CA PRO A 66 -13.76 9.76 -17.79
C PRO A 66 -14.50 10.78 -16.90
N GLU A 67 -15.81 10.92 -17.04
CA GLU A 67 -16.63 11.79 -16.19
C GLU A 67 -16.67 11.25 -14.75
N ALA A 68 -16.80 9.92 -14.60
CA ALA A 68 -16.77 9.25 -13.29
C ALA A 68 -15.40 9.31 -12.66
N LEU A 69 -14.33 9.15 -13.46
CA LEU A 69 -12.95 9.30 -13.00
C LEU A 69 -12.68 10.72 -12.47
N ASP A 70 -13.17 11.75 -13.18
CA ASP A 70 -13.05 13.13 -12.72
C ASP A 70 -13.93 13.42 -11.48
N GLU A 71 -15.10 12.79 -11.35
CA GLU A 71 -15.92 12.85 -10.14
C GLU A 71 -15.20 12.24 -8.93
N ALA A 72 -14.55 11.08 -9.09
CA ALA A 72 -13.76 10.45 -8.05
C ALA A 72 -12.59 11.37 -7.62
N ALA A 73 -11.88 11.96 -8.58
CA ALA A 73 -10.83 12.92 -8.31
C ALA A 73 -11.36 14.16 -7.55
N ARG A 74 -12.48 14.74 -7.97
CA ARG A 74 -13.12 15.88 -7.29
C ARG A 74 -13.60 15.54 -5.89
N TYR A 75 -14.10 14.31 -5.67
CA TYR A 75 -14.47 13.83 -4.35
C TYR A 75 -13.25 13.81 -3.40
N ILE A 76 -12.13 13.27 -3.86
CA ILE A 76 -10.87 13.24 -3.08
C ILE A 76 -10.40 14.66 -2.75
N GLU A 77 -10.32 15.52 -3.76
CA GLU A 77 -9.93 16.93 -3.58
C GLU A 77 -10.86 17.68 -2.62
N GLY A 78 -12.18 17.47 -2.74
CA GLY A 78 -13.18 18.04 -1.86
C GLY A 78 -13.01 17.57 -0.42
N SER A 79 -12.86 16.26 -0.21
CA SER A 79 -12.62 15.66 1.11
C SER A 79 -11.36 16.24 1.79
N LEU A 80 -10.29 16.47 1.03
CA LEU A 80 -9.08 17.09 1.56
C LEU A 80 -9.29 18.58 1.90
N ARG A 81 -10.03 19.33 1.07
CA ARG A 81 -10.38 20.74 1.34
C ARG A 81 -11.30 20.90 2.56
N ASP A 82 -12.20 19.95 2.77
CA ASP A 82 -13.10 19.94 3.95
C ASP A 82 -12.32 19.74 5.26
N LEU A 83 -11.13 19.14 5.21
CA LEU A 83 -10.18 19.12 6.33
C LEU A 83 -9.46 20.45 6.54
N GLY A 84 -9.59 21.42 5.63
CA GLY A 84 -8.82 22.66 5.61
C GLY A 84 -7.46 22.51 4.90
N ALA A 85 -7.21 21.40 4.23
CA ALA A 85 -5.98 21.17 3.50
C ALA A 85 -6.02 21.74 2.08
N SER A 86 -4.85 21.96 1.48
CA SER A 86 -4.70 22.47 0.11
C SER A 86 -4.03 21.39 -0.76
N PRO A 87 -4.79 20.48 -1.40
CA PRO A 87 -4.21 19.47 -2.26
C PRO A 87 -3.55 20.09 -3.51
N LEU A 88 -2.46 19.49 -3.93
CA LEU A 88 -1.77 19.79 -5.18
C LEU A 88 -2.23 18.83 -6.27
N SER A 89 -2.11 19.23 -7.52
CA SER A 89 -2.47 18.41 -8.69
C SER A 89 -1.27 18.27 -9.62
N GLN A 90 -0.95 17.04 -10.02
CA GLN A 90 -0.03 16.73 -11.10
C GLN A 90 -0.84 16.25 -12.30
N GLY A 91 -1.23 17.20 -13.17
CA GLY A 91 -1.97 16.92 -14.39
C GLY A 91 -1.07 16.45 -15.53
N TYR A 92 -1.60 15.54 -16.36
CA TYR A 92 -0.98 15.09 -17.61
C TYR A 92 -2.02 14.52 -18.58
N GLU A 93 -1.65 14.36 -19.83
CA GLU A 93 -2.53 13.86 -20.90
C GLU A 93 -2.24 12.40 -21.21
N VAL A 94 -3.29 11.59 -21.36
CA VAL A 94 -3.26 10.19 -21.80
C VAL A 94 -4.36 9.99 -22.83
N GLY A 95 -4.01 9.58 -24.04
CA GLY A 95 -4.99 9.32 -25.10
C GLY A 95 -5.93 10.50 -25.42
N GLY A 96 -5.43 11.75 -25.34
CA GLY A 96 -6.21 12.96 -25.56
C GLY A 96 -7.12 13.36 -24.39
N ARG A 97 -6.96 12.74 -23.23
CA ARG A 97 -7.72 13.04 -21.99
C ARG A 97 -6.79 13.51 -20.89
N ASN A 98 -7.23 14.54 -20.16
CA ASN A 98 -6.49 15.05 -19.02
C ASN A 98 -6.83 14.21 -17.79
N VAL A 99 -5.79 13.70 -17.13
CA VAL A 99 -5.86 12.99 -15.85
C VAL A 99 -4.90 13.64 -14.85
N ARG A 100 -5.03 13.31 -13.56
CA ARG A 100 -4.18 13.91 -12.54
C ARG A 100 -3.95 12.99 -11.34
N ASN A 101 -2.73 12.99 -10.84
CA ASN A 101 -2.47 12.59 -9.47
C ASN A 101 -2.85 13.75 -8.52
N ILE A 102 -3.35 13.42 -7.33
CA ILE A 102 -3.71 14.39 -6.28
C ILE A 102 -2.77 14.18 -5.11
N GLU A 103 -2.20 15.25 -4.59
CA GLU A 103 -1.14 15.15 -3.58
C GLU A 103 -1.40 16.10 -2.41
N LEU A 104 -1.14 15.63 -1.20
CA LEU A 104 -1.06 16.44 0.01
C LEU A 104 0.31 16.26 0.66
N VAL A 105 0.99 17.38 0.94
CA VAL A 105 2.36 17.38 1.48
C VAL A 105 2.36 17.87 2.92
N PHE A 106 3.02 17.11 3.79
CA PHE A 106 3.29 17.46 5.17
C PHE A 106 4.79 17.70 5.33
N GLU A 107 5.16 18.93 5.68
CA GLU A 107 6.55 19.29 5.92
C GLU A 107 6.99 18.85 7.32
N PRO A 108 8.24 18.44 7.50
CA PRO A 108 8.77 18.11 8.81
C PRO A 108 8.80 19.38 9.69
N SER A 109 8.69 19.19 11.00
CA SER A 109 8.91 20.30 11.93
C SER A 109 10.34 20.85 11.78
N ALA A 110 10.51 22.15 11.93
CA ALA A 110 11.74 22.90 11.61
C ALA A 110 13.04 22.38 12.28
N HIS A 111 12.92 21.50 13.27
CA HIS A 111 14.06 20.97 14.05
C HIS A 111 14.42 19.53 13.72
N THR A 112 13.71 18.87 12.79
CA THR A 112 13.98 17.47 12.42
C THR A 112 14.50 17.38 10.99
N ARG A 113 15.76 16.96 10.85
CA ARG A 113 16.31 16.50 9.56
C ARG A 113 16.07 15.00 9.46
N GLY A 114 14.89 14.64 8.96
CA GLY A 114 14.54 13.24 8.74
C GLY A 114 15.29 12.60 7.57
N PRO A 115 15.08 11.30 7.36
CA PRO A 115 15.78 10.50 6.33
C PRO A 115 15.47 10.91 4.89
N GLY A 116 14.57 11.83 4.66
CA GLY A 116 14.06 12.23 3.35
C GLY A 116 12.53 12.26 3.35
N THR A 117 11.95 12.09 2.16
CA THR A 117 10.50 12.02 1.97
C THR A 117 10.01 10.59 2.09
N VAL A 118 8.91 10.37 2.80
CA VAL A 118 8.12 9.14 2.75
C VAL A 118 6.88 9.42 1.91
N VAL A 119 6.63 8.57 0.92
CA VAL A 119 5.41 8.62 0.11
C VAL A 119 4.46 7.53 0.59
N ILE A 120 3.20 7.87 0.80
CA ILE A 120 2.12 6.92 1.03
C ILE A 120 1.08 7.19 -0.05
N GLY A 121 0.68 6.16 -0.79
CA GLY A 121 -0.22 6.34 -1.91
C GLY A 121 -1.25 5.24 -2.08
N ALA A 122 -2.29 5.53 -2.85
CA ALA A 122 -3.30 4.60 -3.30
C ALA A 122 -3.80 5.06 -4.66
N HIS A 123 -4.07 4.14 -5.58
CA HIS A 123 -4.71 4.52 -6.82
C HIS A 123 -6.22 4.73 -6.63
N TYR A 124 -6.80 5.57 -7.48
CA TYR A 124 -8.23 5.90 -7.39
C TYR A 124 -8.99 5.59 -8.68
N ASP A 125 -8.35 5.05 -9.70
CA ASP A 125 -9.03 4.46 -10.86
C ASP A 125 -9.45 3.02 -10.56
N SER A 126 -10.44 2.53 -11.30
CA SER A 126 -10.98 1.18 -11.15
C SER A 126 -10.74 0.33 -12.39
N ALA A 127 -10.62 -1.00 -12.20
CA ALA A 127 -10.49 -1.95 -13.29
C ALA A 127 -11.77 -2.07 -14.10
N ASP A 128 -11.67 -2.06 -15.43
CA ASP A 128 -12.73 -2.35 -16.40
C ASP A 128 -14.11 -1.75 -16.00
N ASP A 129 -15.13 -2.60 -15.89
CA ASP A 129 -16.50 -2.24 -15.49
C ASP A 129 -16.72 -2.40 -13.97
N SER A 130 -15.67 -2.59 -13.18
CA SER A 130 -15.76 -2.67 -11.73
C SER A 130 -15.97 -1.28 -11.11
N PRO A 131 -16.81 -1.14 -10.08
CA PRO A 131 -16.88 0.10 -9.31
C PRO A 131 -15.64 0.35 -8.43
N GLY A 132 -14.71 -0.61 -8.30
CA GLY A 132 -13.46 -0.42 -7.56
C GLY A 132 -13.62 -0.20 -6.06
N ALA A 133 -14.62 -0.84 -5.41
CA ALA A 133 -14.87 -0.59 -3.99
C ALA A 133 -13.77 -1.13 -3.08
N HIS A 134 -13.30 -2.38 -3.34
CA HIS A 134 -12.18 -3.00 -2.65
C HIS A 134 -10.87 -2.56 -3.29
N ASP A 135 -10.76 -2.72 -4.58
CA ASP A 135 -9.64 -2.32 -5.42
C ASP A 135 -10.00 -1.05 -6.22
N ASN A 136 -9.55 0.18 -5.85
CA ASN A 136 -8.82 0.42 -4.61
C ASN A 136 -9.49 1.55 -3.79
N GLY A 137 -10.83 1.60 -3.78
CA GLY A 137 -11.61 2.54 -2.95
C GLY A 137 -11.26 2.43 -1.47
N THR A 138 -10.87 1.24 -0.99
CA THR A 138 -10.44 1.02 0.39
C THR A 138 -9.09 1.68 0.69
N GLY A 139 -8.12 1.59 -0.21
CA GLY A 139 -6.84 2.27 -0.11
C GLY A 139 -7.01 3.80 -0.13
N VAL A 140 -7.87 4.31 -1.02
CA VAL A 140 -8.24 5.75 -1.05
C VAL A 140 -8.86 6.19 0.26
N ALA A 141 -9.82 5.43 0.80
CA ALA A 141 -10.47 5.74 2.07
C ALA A 141 -9.45 5.75 3.23
N ALA A 142 -8.57 4.77 3.30
CA ALA A 142 -7.51 4.72 4.29
C ALA A 142 -6.56 5.94 4.19
N LEU A 143 -6.21 6.34 2.96
CA LEU A 143 -5.33 7.48 2.73
C LEU A 143 -5.98 8.82 3.13
N LEU A 144 -7.29 8.98 2.90
CA LEU A 144 -8.07 10.13 3.37
C LEU A 144 -8.14 10.20 4.90
N GLU A 145 -8.30 9.07 5.60
CA GLU A 145 -8.25 9.04 7.07
C GLU A 145 -6.85 9.31 7.61
N ILE A 146 -5.78 8.85 6.94
CA ILE A 146 -4.40 9.22 7.28
C ILE A 146 -4.19 10.73 7.11
N ALA A 147 -4.71 11.33 6.03
CA ALA A 147 -4.66 12.78 5.83
C ALA A 147 -5.36 13.52 6.96
N ARG A 148 -6.53 13.05 7.40
CA ARG A 148 -7.24 13.60 8.56
C ARG A 148 -6.40 13.53 9.83
N GLU A 149 -5.84 12.38 10.16
CA GLU A 149 -5.04 12.19 11.37
C GLU A 149 -3.80 13.10 11.38
N LEU A 150 -3.12 13.22 10.25
CA LEU A 150 -1.93 14.07 10.14
C LEU A 150 -2.28 15.57 10.18
N HIS A 151 -3.35 15.99 9.52
CA HIS A 151 -3.73 17.39 9.38
C HIS A 151 -4.45 17.92 10.62
N VAL A 152 -5.51 17.25 11.07
CA VAL A 152 -6.31 17.64 12.23
C VAL A 152 -5.61 17.29 13.53
N GLY A 153 -4.98 16.12 13.62
CA GLY A 153 -4.21 15.65 14.76
C GLY A 153 -2.92 16.43 14.99
N ARG A 154 -2.51 17.28 14.05
CA ARG A 154 -1.23 18.01 14.09
C ARG A 154 -0.06 17.07 14.43
N ALA A 155 -0.07 15.89 13.85
CA ALA A 155 0.97 14.92 14.09
C ALA A 155 2.33 15.52 13.72
N CYS A 156 3.28 15.45 14.65
CA CYS A 156 4.65 15.85 14.39
C CYS A 156 5.28 14.81 13.46
N VAL A 157 5.50 15.19 12.21
CA VAL A 157 6.21 14.33 11.26
C VAL A 157 7.70 14.60 11.33
N GLY A 158 8.47 13.55 11.58
CA GLY A 158 9.94 13.62 11.63
C GLY A 158 10.60 13.72 10.25
N CYS A 159 9.83 13.57 9.17
CA CYS A 159 10.28 13.66 7.78
C CYS A 159 9.17 14.30 6.93
N ARG A 160 9.48 14.67 5.68
CA ARG A 160 8.44 15.06 4.75
C ARG A 160 7.56 13.83 4.43
N VAL A 161 6.24 14.00 4.48
CA VAL A 161 5.27 12.98 4.08
C VAL A 161 4.48 13.50 2.90
N ARG A 162 4.39 12.71 1.86
CA ARG A 162 3.54 12.94 0.68
C ARG A 162 2.46 11.87 0.66
N LEU A 163 1.21 12.30 0.74
CA LEU A 163 0.05 11.45 0.51
C LEU A 163 -0.38 11.66 -0.93
N VAL A 164 -0.41 10.59 -1.73
CA VAL A 164 -0.63 10.72 -3.17
C VAL A 164 -1.71 9.74 -3.62
N PHE A 165 -2.76 10.28 -4.24
CA PHE A 165 -3.80 9.51 -4.91
C PHE A 165 -3.43 9.42 -6.38
N PHE A 166 -3.10 8.22 -6.84
CA PHE A 166 -2.61 7.97 -8.19
C PHE A 166 -3.76 7.65 -9.15
N VAL A 167 -3.56 7.95 -10.42
CA VAL A 167 -4.46 7.59 -11.51
C VAL A 167 -3.78 6.65 -12.48
N ASN A 168 -4.57 5.81 -13.18
CA ASN A 168 -4.08 4.88 -14.19
C ASN A 168 -3.11 3.81 -13.64
N GLU A 169 -3.41 3.24 -12.49
CA GLU A 169 -2.72 2.06 -12.00
C GLU A 169 -3.18 0.81 -12.72
N GLU A 170 -4.46 0.74 -13.03
CA GLU A 170 -5.12 -0.40 -13.65
C GLU A 170 -4.76 -0.58 -15.12
N GLN A 171 -4.97 -1.81 -15.62
CA GLN A 171 -4.77 -2.07 -17.04
C GLN A 171 -5.73 -1.24 -17.91
N PRO A 172 -5.29 -0.76 -19.09
CA PRO A 172 -4.04 -1.08 -19.79
C PRO A 172 -2.84 -0.20 -19.42
N PHE A 173 -2.96 0.69 -18.43
CA PHE A 173 -1.94 1.70 -18.10
C PHE A 173 -0.93 1.23 -17.06
N GLY A 174 -1.29 0.23 -16.27
CA GLY A 174 -0.42 -0.37 -15.27
C GLY A 174 0.93 -0.79 -15.86
N LYS A 175 2.02 -0.40 -15.19
CA LYS A 175 3.41 -0.64 -15.60
C LYS A 175 3.81 0.02 -16.94
N THR A 176 3.06 1.02 -17.40
CA THR A 176 3.40 1.84 -18.57
C THR A 176 3.87 3.25 -18.17
N ASP A 177 4.33 4.03 -19.13
CA ASP A 177 4.71 5.42 -18.92
C ASP A 177 3.52 6.34 -18.58
N ASP A 178 2.29 5.85 -18.73
CA ASP A 178 1.06 6.56 -18.40
C ASP A 178 0.50 6.22 -17.01
N MET A 179 1.16 5.32 -16.29
CA MET A 179 0.86 5.01 -14.89
C MET A 179 1.18 6.21 -13.99
N GLY A 180 0.21 6.68 -13.21
CA GLY A 180 0.33 7.88 -12.39
C GLY A 180 1.45 7.83 -11.37
N SER A 181 1.60 6.71 -10.69
CA SER A 181 2.68 6.53 -9.72
C SER A 181 4.07 6.55 -10.35
N LEU A 182 4.23 6.02 -11.57
CA LEU A 182 5.51 6.09 -12.28
C LEU A 182 5.84 7.52 -12.71
N ARG A 183 4.84 8.27 -13.19
CA ARG A 183 5.01 9.71 -13.51
C ARG A 183 5.37 10.51 -12.26
N HIS A 184 4.75 10.21 -11.12
CA HIS A 184 5.06 10.90 -9.87
C HIS A 184 6.46 10.55 -9.35
N ALA A 185 6.85 9.27 -9.34
CA ALA A 185 8.17 8.83 -8.93
C ALA A 185 9.29 9.50 -9.77
N ARG A 186 9.11 9.53 -11.10
CA ARG A 186 10.04 10.21 -12.03
C ARG A 186 10.10 11.73 -11.80
N LEU A 187 8.96 12.37 -11.47
CA LEU A 187 8.92 13.79 -11.15
C LEU A 187 9.76 14.10 -9.89
N LEU A 188 9.62 13.31 -8.84
CA LEU A 188 10.43 13.47 -7.62
C LEU A 188 11.92 13.24 -7.90
N GLN A 189 12.25 12.23 -8.70
CA GLN A 189 13.62 11.95 -9.13
C GLN A 189 14.20 13.12 -9.94
N ALA A 190 13.46 13.66 -10.90
CA ALA A 190 13.88 14.81 -11.71
C ALA A 190 14.09 16.09 -10.88
N ARG A 191 13.35 16.24 -9.77
CA ARG A 191 13.52 17.33 -8.80
C ARG A 191 14.68 17.11 -7.84
N GLY A 192 15.37 15.98 -7.90
CA GLY A 192 16.41 15.60 -6.95
C GLY A 192 15.89 15.37 -5.53
N GLU A 193 14.60 15.09 -5.38
CA GLU A 193 14.02 14.84 -4.07
C GLU A 193 14.43 13.47 -3.55
N ARG A 194 15.02 13.43 -2.36
CA ARG A 194 15.41 12.17 -1.73
C ARG A 194 14.18 11.49 -1.13
N VAL A 195 13.68 10.46 -1.79
CA VAL A 195 12.61 9.60 -1.28
C VAL A 195 13.22 8.47 -0.46
N ALA A 196 12.90 8.42 0.83
CA ALA A 196 13.38 7.39 1.76
C ALA A 196 12.66 6.06 1.59
N GLY A 197 11.40 6.11 1.15
CA GLY A 197 10.61 4.94 0.84
C GLY A 197 9.18 5.29 0.42
N MET A 198 8.50 4.32 -0.20
CA MET A 198 7.11 4.43 -0.63
C MET A 198 6.28 3.26 -0.10
N ILE A 199 5.06 3.56 0.35
CA ILE A 199 4.05 2.61 0.80
C ILE A 199 2.83 2.76 -0.09
N ALA A 200 2.47 1.72 -0.83
CA ALA A 200 1.19 1.61 -1.51
C ALA A 200 0.16 0.98 -0.55
N LEU A 201 -0.99 1.60 -0.43
CA LEU A 201 -2.17 1.04 0.25
C LEU A 201 -3.02 0.39 -0.83
N GLU A 202 -3.18 -0.94 -0.73
CA GLU A 202 -3.73 -1.75 -1.81
C GLU A 202 -4.75 -2.74 -1.26
N THR A 203 -6.00 -2.66 -1.74
CA THR A 203 -7.07 -3.61 -1.37
C THR A 203 -7.09 -3.93 0.13
N LEU A 204 -7.71 -3.06 0.94
CA LEU A 204 -7.73 -3.17 2.39
C LEU A 204 -9.15 -3.38 2.92
N GLY A 205 -9.29 -4.16 4.02
CA GLY A 205 -10.53 -4.25 4.78
C GLY A 205 -11.37 -5.49 4.53
N TYR A 206 -10.92 -6.44 3.71
CA TYR A 206 -11.57 -7.74 3.55
C TYR A 206 -10.81 -8.83 4.31
N PHE A 207 -11.40 -9.34 5.38
CA PHE A 207 -10.78 -10.35 6.24
C PHE A 207 -11.72 -11.54 6.42
N SER A 208 -11.14 -12.76 6.44
CA SER A 208 -11.90 -14.00 6.61
C SER A 208 -11.21 -14.96 7.57
N GLN A 209 -12.00 -15.56 8.47
CA GLN A 209 -11.55 -16.65 9.35
C GLN A 209 -11.73 -18.04 8.73
N THR A 210 -12.31 -18.11 7.52
CA THR A 210 -12.58 -19.37 6.83
C THR A 210 -11.26 -20.03 6.42
N PRO A 211 -11.03 -21.33 6.72
CA PRO A 211 -9.87 -22.04 6.22
C PRO A 211 -9.82 -22.01 4.68
N GLY A 212 -8.63 -21.83 4.10
CA GLY A 212 -8.44 -21.73 2.66
C GLY A 212 -8.92 -20.41 2.02
N SER A 213 -9.28 -19.40 2.85
CA SER A 213 -9.66 -18.07 2.34
C SER A 213 -8.47 -17.25 1.84
N GLN A 214 -7.23 -17.61 2.21
CA GLN A 214 -6.03 -17.00 1.67
C GLN A 214 -5.40 -17.94 0.66
N ARG A 215 -5.29 -17.48 -0.59
CA ARG A 215 -4.67 -18.22 -1.69
C ARG A 215 -3.34 -17.58 -2.05
N LEU A 216 -2.26 -18.15 -1.55
CA LEU A 216 -0.92 -17.65 -1.83
C LEU A 216 -0.20 -18.54 -2.84
N PRO A 217 0.57 -17.97 -3.79
CA PRO A 217 1.40 -18.76 -4.69
C PRO A 217 2.53 -19.47 -3.94
N ALA A 218 3.10 -20.52 -4.53
CA ALA A 218 4.30 -21.14 -4.01
C ALA A 218 5.50 -20.14 -4.11
N PRO A 219 6.39 -20.09 -3.13
CA PRO A 219 6.45 -20.93 -1.92
C PRO A 219 5.63 -20.40 -0.72
N PHE A 220 4.96 -19.26 -0.84
CA PHE A 220 4.32 -18.55 0.27
C PHE A 220 3.17 -19.33 0.92
N LYS A 221 2.43 -20.14 0.15
CA LYS A 221 1.38 -21.04 0.67
C LYS A 221 1.88 -22.02 1.76
N TRP A 222 3.18 -22.25 1.86
CA TRP A 222 3.77 -23.12 2.88
C TRP A 222 4.35 -22.33 4.07
N LEU A 223 4.46 -21.01 3.93
CA LEU A 223 5.12 -20.14 4.91
C LEU A 223 4.13 -19.28 5.70
N TYR A 224 2.94 -19.05 5.17
CA TYR A 224 1.93 -18.19 5.74
C TYR A 224 0.62 -18.93 6.01
N PRO A 225 -0.24 -18.41 6.90
CA PRO A 225 -1.55 -19.00 7.18
C PRO A 225 -2.42 -19.05 5.92
N ASP A 226 -3.31 -20.05 5.88
CA ASP A 226 -4.31 -20.25 4.82
C ASP A 226 -5.61 -19.43 5.04
N ARG A 227 -5.66 -18.60 6.08
CA ARG A 227 -6.79 -17.73 6.41
C ARG A 227 -6.42 -16.30 6.14
N GLY A 228 -7.27 -15.57 5.43
CA GLY A 228 -7.11 -14.16 5.14
C GLY A 228 -7.51 -13.27 6.30
N ASN A 229 -6.86 -13.40 7.43
CA ASN A 229 -7.17 -12.67 8.66
C ASN A 229 -5.99 -11.83 9.17
N PHE A 230 -5.14 -11.36 8.27
CA PHE A 230 -3.96 -10.55 8.56
C PHE A 230 -3.75 -9.50 7.48
N VAL A 231 -2.98 -8.48 7.83
CA VAL A 231 -2.46 -7.50 6.87
C VAL A 231 -1.07 -7.93 6.41
N ALA A 232 -0.83 -7.95 5.11
CA ALA A 232 0.44 -8.30 4.50
C ALA A 232 1.23 -7.04 4.09
N PHE A 233 2.51 -7.02 4.44
CA PHE A 233 3.50 -6.05 3.98
C PHE A 233 4.36 -6.76 2.94
N VAL A 234 4.21 -6.38 1.69
CA VAL A 234 4.89 -7.01 0.55
C VAL A 234 5.86 -6.01 -0.08
N GLY A 235 7.15 -6.28 0.01
CA GLY A 235 8.20 -5.44 -0.57
C GLY A 235 8.93 -6.15 -1.70
N LEU A 236 9.42 -5.38 -2.67
CA LEU A 236 10.30 -5.86 -3.72
C LEU A 236 11.77 -5.94 -3.24
N PRO A 237 12.66 -6.67 -3.94
CA PRO A 237 14.07 -6.76 -3.59
C PRO A 237 14.70 -5.37 -3.36
N GLY A 238 15.52 -5.24 -2.31
CA GLY A 238 16.09 -3.95 -1.89
C GLY A 238 15.27 -3.19 -0.84
N SER A 239 13.99 -3.55 -0.63
CA SER A 239 13.09 -2.83 0.31
C SER A 239 13.08 -3.41 1.73
N ARG A 240 13.91 -4.43 2.03
CA ARG A 240 13.85 -5.18 3.31
C ARG A 240 13.95 -4.30 4.55
N THR A 241 14.88 -3.36 4.59
CA THR A 241 15.07 -2.48 5.75
C THR A 241 13.85 -1.59 5.94
N PHE A 242 13.38 -0.94 4.89
CA PHE A 242 12.20 -0.08 4.92
C PHE A 242 10.94 -0.86 5.34
N LEU A 243 10.73 -2.04 4.76
CA LEU A 243 9.61 -2.91 5.15
C LEU A 243 9.71 -3.34 6.62
N ALA A 244 10.91 -3.70 7.10
CA ALA A 244 11.09 -4.09 8.49
C ALA A 244 10.78 -2.94 9.46
N GLU A 245 11.12 -1.71 9.12
CA GLU A 245 10.79 -0.51 9.90
C GLU A 245 9.28 -0.25 9.93
N ALA A 246 8.62 -0.28 8.76
CA ALA A 246 7.17 -0.11 8.65
C ALA A 246 6.41 -1.19 9.42
N LEU A 247 6.79 -2.46 9.24
CA LEU A 247 6.17 -3.58 9.93
C LEU A 247 6.43 -3.55 11.45
N ARG A 248 7.60 -3.09 11.88
CA ARG A 248 7.90 -2.90 13.31
C ARG A 248 6.99 -1.83 13.92
N ALA A 249 6.83 -0.69 13.24
CA ALA A 249 5.95 0.37 13.68
C ALA A 249 4.49 -0.11 13.79
N PHE A 250 3.99 -0.84 12.79
CA PHE A 250 2.65 -1.43 12.81
C PHE A 250 2.49 -2.42 13.98
N ARG A 251 3.44 -3.32 14.17
CA ARG A 251 3.39 -4.33 15.25
C ARG A 251 3.54 -3.73 16.63
N ALA A 252 4.20 -2.60 16.77
CA ALA A 252 4.32 -1.89 18.06
C ALA A 252 2.97 -1.41 18.59
N ALA A 253 1.98 -1.20 17.73
CA ALA A 253 0.62 -0.87 18.13
C ALA A 253 -0.15 -2.05 18.75
N HIS A 254 0.28 -3.28 18.51
CA HIS A 254 -0.34 -4.53 19.02
C HIS A 254 -1.85 -4.64 18.78
N LEU A 255 -2.34 -4.23 17.60
CA LEU A 255 -3.77 -4.14 17.33
C LEU A 255 -4.29 -5.24 16.39
N PHE A 256 -3.46 -5.70 15.43
CA PHE A 256 -3.94 -6.58 14.36
C PHE A 256 -2.85 -7.56 13.86
N PRO A 257 -3.22 -8.78 13.41
CA PRO A 257 -2.29 -9.73 12.80
C PRO A 257 -1.64 -9.17 11.54
N SER A 258 -0.35 -9.43 11.37
CA SER A 258 0.40 -8.95 10.20
C SER A 258 1.50 -9.91 9.79
N THR A 259 1.81 -9.92 8.50
CA THR A 259 2.97 -10.62 7.92
C THR A 259 3.84 -9.67 7.14
N GLY A 260 5.09 -10.05 6.89
CA GLY A 260 6.00 -9.28 6.05
C GLY A 260 6.83 -10.19 5.16
N THR A 261 6.87 -9.87 3.87
CA THR A 261 7.65 -10.63 2.89
C THR A 261 8.40 -9.71 1.94
N ILE A 262 9.58 -10.17 1.50
CA ILE A 262 10.23 -9.65 0.31
C ILE A 262 9.99 -10.67 -0.80
N SER A 263 9.37 -10.23 -1.87
CA SER A 263 9.01 -11.09 -3.00
C SER A 263 9.67 -10.59 -4.28
N PRO A 264 10.29 -11.46 -5.08
CA PRO A 264 10.68 -11.09 -6.43
C PRO A 264 9.45 -10.73 -7.27
N ALA A 265 9.60 -9.80 -8.22
CA ALA A 265 8.55 -9.42 -9.17
C ALA A 265 8.06 -10.59 -10.05
N SER A 266 8.82 -11.68 -10.14
CA SER A 266 8.40 -12.92 -10.83
C SER A 266 7.33 -13.73 -10.10
N ILE A 267 7.03 -13.41 -8.86
CA ILE A 267 5.93 -14.00 -8.11
C ILE A 267 4.66 -13.20 -8.39
N GLU A 268 3.64 -13.89 -8.86
CA GLU A 268 2.34 -13.29 -9.15
C GLU A 268 1.78 -12.48 -7.97
N GLY A 269 1.29 -11.29 -8.24
CA GLY A 269 0.76 -10.37 -7.24
C GLY A 269 1.80 -9.51 -6.50
N ALA A 270 3.10 -9.89 -6.56
CA ALA A 270 4.11 -9.22 -5.75
C ALA A 270 4.43 -7.79 -6.19
N ASP A 271 4.19 -7.46 -7.45
CA ASP A 271 4.51 -6.19 -8.09
C ASP A 271 3.30 -5.53 -8.78
N LEU A 272 2.09 -5.95 -8.39
CA LEU A 272 0.83 -5.43 -8.91
C LEU A 272 0.31 -4.33 -7.96
N SER A 273 0.94 -3.18 -7.93
CA SER A 273 0.48 -1.94 -7.31
C SER A 273 1.51 -0.82 -7.52
N ASP A 274 1.17 0.39 -7.10
CA ASP A 274 1.95 1.63 -7.21
C ASP A 274 3.39 1.55 -6.68
N HIS A 275 3.68 0.64 -5.73
CA HIS A 275 5.03 0.44 -5.19
C HIS A 275 6.03 -0.05 -6.26
N TRP A 276 5.56 -0.77 -7.29
CA TRP A 276 6.38 -1.16 -8.43
C TRP A 276 7.00 0.07 -9.11
N ALA A 277 6.22 1.11 -9.34
CA ALA A 277 6.64 2.33 -10.02
C ALA A 277 7.82 3.01 -9.31
N TYR A 278 7.76 3.10 -7.99
CA TYR A 278 8.85 3.66 -7.19
C TYR A 278 10.08 2.77 -7.17
N HIS A 279 9.86 1.46 -7.13
CA HIS A 279 10.97 0.51 -7.25
C HIS A 279 11.75 0.67 -8.55
N GLN A 280 11.09 1.00 -9.68
CA GLN A 280 11.74 1.29 -10.96
C GLN A 280 12.68 2.51 -10.89
N THR A 281 12.46 3.43 -9.96
CA THR A 281 13.33 4.60 -9.74
C THR A 281 14.39 4.38 -8.66
N GLY A 282 14.53 3.15 -8.16
CA GLY A 282 15.51 2.78 -7.13
C GLY A 282 15.07 3.12 -5.70
N VAL A 283 13.83 3.51 -5.49
CA VAL A 283 13.26 3.82 -4.17
C VAL A 283 12.82 2.53 -3.49
N PRO A 284 13.18 2.28 -2.21
CA PRO A 284 12.61 1.19 -1.43
C PRO A 284 11.09 1.34 -1.35
N ALA A 285 10.36 0.31 -1.75
CA ALA A 285 8.90 0.39 -1.82
C ALA A 285 8.23 -0.91 -1.38
N LEU A 286 7.06 -0.79 -0.79
CA LEU A 286 6.23 -1.91 -0.35
C LEU A 286 4.75 -1.58 -0.58
N MET A 287 3.93 -2.62 -0.71
CA MET A 287 2.48 -2.49 -0.57
C MET A 287 2.00 -3.07 0.77
N ILE A 288 0.93 -2.50 1.29
CA ILE A 288 0.16 -3.03 2.40
C ILE A 288 -1.17 -3.48 1.85
N THR A 289 -1.47 -4.76 1.98
CA THR A 289 -2.66 -5.38 1.41
C THR A 289 -3.30 -6.39 2.38
N ASP A 290 -4.49 -6.84 2.08
CA ASP A 290 -5.19 -7.86 2.86
C ASP A 290 -5.30 -9.22 2.13
N THR A 291 -6.49 -9.73 1.95
CA THR A 291 -6.79 -11.05 1.37
C THR A 291 -7.19 -10.92 -0.11
N ALA A 292 -6.50 -10.09 -0.87
CA ALA A 292 -6.86 -9.75 -2.26
C ALA A 292 -6.64 -10.90 -3.28
N LEU A 293 -6.00 -12.03 -2.93
CA LEU A 293 -5.70 -13.17 -3.82
C LEU A 293 -6.58 -14.39 -3.53
#